data_ce90a634e0f0e8cf23a94f63019d7709
#
_entry.id   ce90a634e0f0e8cf23a94f63019d7709
#
_cell.length_a   1.000
_cell.length_b   1.000
_cell.length_c   1.000
_cell.angle_alpha   90.00
_cell.angle_beta   90.00
_cell.angle_gamma   90.00
#
_symmetry.space_group_name_H-M   'P 1'
#
loop_
_entity.id
_entity.type
_entity.pdbx_description
1 polymer ?
#
loop_
_entity_poly.entity_id
_entity_poly.type
_entity_poly.pdbx_seq_one_letter_code
_entity_poly.pdbx_strand_id
1 'polypeptide(L)'
;ELLYVIADERDVLLLRGIYRDNEVYLYPARISKEKMRELFVSMLTKTKELETNPEFYNTITSSCTTNIVSHINTINDTKLPFDIRTILPKNSDALAYELGFIGTELPFEELREQSEISDKIQLYGDNINFSQMIREPVSTDEIND
;
A
#
# COMPACT_ATOMS: atom_id res chain seq x y z
N GLU A 1 2.08 20.75 -2.11
CA GLU A 1 0.84 20.32 -2.79
C GLU A 1 0.61 18.84 -2.58
N LEU A 2 -0.66 18.43 -2.51
CA LEU A 2 -1.06 17.03 -2.50
C LEU A 2 -0.96 16.48 -3.94
N LEU A 3 -0.28 15.35 -4.10
CA LEU A 3 -0.10 14.68 -5.39
C LEU A 3 -0.52 13.21 -5.28
N TYR A 4 -1.13 12.70 -6.34
CA TYR A 4 -1.28 11.26 -6.56
C TYR A 4 -0.30 10.84 -7.64
N VAL A 5 0.52 9.83 -7.36
CA VAL A 5 1.48 9.27 -8.30
C VAL A 5 0.93 7.97 -8.86
N ILE A 6 0.73 7.92 -10.17
CA ILE A 6 0.35 6.71 -10.90
C ILE A 6 1.60 6.29 -11.68
N ALA A 7 2.18 5.14 -11.31
CA ALA A 7 3.42 4.67 -11.88
C ALA A 7 3.43 3.13 -11.96
N ASP A 8 4.39 2.57 -12.69
CA ASP A 8 4.64 1.13 -12.70
C ASP A 8 5.05 0.64 -11.31
N GLU A 9 4.57 -0.55 -10.93
CA GLU A 9 4.86 -1.14 -9.62
C GLU A 9 6.36 -1.28 -9.38
N ARG A 10 7.12 -1.70 -10.38
CA ARG A 10 8.57 -1.84 -10.32
C ARG A 10 9.23 -0.51 -9.98
N ASP A 11 8.89 0.56 -10.69
CA ASP A 11 9.52 1.87 -10.52
C ASP A 11 9.31 2.40 -9.09
N VAL A 12 8.09 2.26 -8.57
CA VAL A 12 7.77 2.68 -7.20
C VAL A 12 8.50 1.85 -6.16
N LEU A 13 8.53 0.52 -6.33
CA LEU A 13 9.15 -0.38 -5.37
C LEU A 13 10.68 -0.29 -5.39
N LEU A 14 11.32 -0.16 -6.57
CA LEU A 14 12.75 0.09 -6.67
C LEU A 14 13.13 1.42 -6.02
N LEU A 15 12.34 2.47 -6.26
CA LEU A 15 12.57 3.78 -5.61
C LEU A 15 12.53 3.66 -4.08
N ARG A 16 11.62 2.86 -3.54
CA ARG A 16 11.44 2.70 -2.09
C ARG A 16 12.46 1.76 -1.47
N GLY A 17 12.60 0.55 -2.02
CA GLY A 17 13.43 -0.50 -1.44
C GLY A 17 14.93 -0.34 -1.72
N ILE A 18 15.32 0.22 -2.88
CA ILE A 18 16.74 0.37 -3.24
C ILE A 18 17.23 1.79 -3.02
N TYR A 19 16.61 2.78 -3.70
CA TYR A 19 17.16 4.15 -3.69
C TYR A 19 16.92 4.91 -2.39
N ARG A 20 15.88 4.55 -1.62
CA ARG A 20 15.56 5.18 -0.33
C ARG A 20 15.81 4.28 0.88
N ASP A 21 16.18 3.04 0.65
CA ASP A 21 16.48 2.04 1.69
C ASP A 21 15.36 1.94 2.74
N ASN A 22 14.11 1.93 2.27
CA ASN A 22 12.94 1.75 3.13
C ASN A 22 12.58 0.28 3.21
N GLU A 23 12.16 -0.18 4.38
CA GLU A 23 11.44 -1.45 4.51
C GLU A 23 10.13 -1.38 3.72
N VAL A 24 9.87 -2.40 2.90
CA VAL A 24 8.67 -2.50 2.06
C VAL A 24 7.90 -3.76 2.39
N TYR A 25 6.61 -3.59 2.67
CA TYR A 25 5.68 -4.68 3.00
C TYR A 25 4.57 -4.77 1.95
N LEU A 26 4.27 -5.98 1.49
CA LEU A 26 3.22 -6.26 0.51
C LEU A 26 2.17 -7.21 1.11
N TYR A 27 1.04 -6.65 1.50
CA TYR A 27 -0.05 -7.39 2.12
C TYR A 27 -1.14 -7.78 1.11
N PRO A 28 -1.74 -9.00 1.22
CA PRO A 28 -2.90 -9.37 0.42
C PRO A 28 -4.15 -8.61 0.91
N ALA A 29 -4.78 -7.83 0.05
CA ALA A 29 -5.98 -7.08 0.41
C ALA A 29 -7.23 -7.98 0.41
N ARG A 30 -8.05 -7.89 1.46
CA ARG A 30 -9.38 -8.49 1.53
C ARG A 30 -10.43 -7.49 1.05
N ILE A 31 -10.60 -7.45 -0.27
CA ILE A 31 -11.54 -6.52 -0.92
C ILE A 31 -12.18 -7.18 -2.14
N SER A 32 -13.48 -6.94 -2.37
CA SER A 32 -14.13 -7.42 -3.60
C SER A 32 -13.65 -6.65 -4.84
N LYS A 33 -13.78 -7.27 -6.02
CA LYS A 33 -13.40 -6.62 -7.28
C LYS A 33 -14.20 -5.34 -7.53
N GLU A 34 -15.46 -5.32 -7.15
CA GLU A 34 -16.35 -4.16 -7.24
C GLU A 34 -15.84 -3.02 -6.39
N LYS A 35 -15.56 -3.27 -5.11
CA LYS A 35 -15.02 -2.26 -4.18
C LYS A 35 -13.63 -1.78 -4.57
N MET A 36 -12.79 -2.67 -5.08
CA MET A 36 -11.47 -2.28 -5.61
C MET A 36 -11.62 -1.32 -6.80
N ARG A 37 -12.56 -1.58 -7.70
CA ARG A 37 -12.86 -0.68 -8.82
C ARG A 37 -13.41 0.67 -8.35
N GLU A 38 -14.33 0.68 -7.39
CA GLU A 38 -14.87 1.90 -6.79
C GLU A 38 -13.76 2.74 -6.14
N LEU A 39 -12.87 2.09 -5.38
CA LEU A 39 -11.72 2.74 -4.75
C LEU A 39 -10.80 3.38 -5.80
N PHE A 40 -10.46 2.64 -6.84
CA PHE A 40 -9.63 3.14 -7.95
C PHE A 40 -10.27 4.35 -8.66
N VAL A 41 -11.55 4.27 -8.98
CA VAL A 41 -12.29 5.37 -9.60
C VAL A 41 -12.34 6.59 -8.68
N SER A 42 -12.56 6.40 -7.37
CA SER A 42 -12.53 7.48 -6.38
C SER A 42 -11.18 8.20 -6.36
N MET A 43 -10.07 7.44 -6.39
CA MET A 43 -8.72 8.02 -6.45
C MET A 43 -8.48 8.82 -7.75
N LEU A 44 -8.89 8.29 -8.91
CA LEU A 44 -8.78 8.99 -10.19
C LEU A 44 -9.62 10.27 -10.23
N THR A 45 -10.82 10.23 -9.65
CA THR A 45 -11.69 11.41 -9.54
C THR A 45 -11.01 12.49 -8.70
N LYS A 46 -10.43 12.13 -7.56
CA LYS A 46 -9.69 13.07 -6.71
C LYS A 46 -8.47 13.65 -7.42
N THR A 47 -7.74 12.83 -8.19
CA THR A 47 -6.60 13.31 -9.00
C THR A 47 -7.04 14.40 -9.98
N LYS A 48 -8.18 14.19 -10.64
CA LYS A 48 -8.76 15.19 -11.56
C LYS A 48 -9.23 16.46 -10.85
N GLU A 49 -9.81 16.34 -9.64
CA GLU A 49 -10.19 17.51 -8.84
C GLU A 49 -8.99 18.36 -8.45
N LEU A 50 -7.86 17.73 -8.10
CA LEU A 50 -6.63 18.42 -7.71
C LEU A 50 -6.01 19.23 -8.87
N GLU A 51 -6.29 18.87 -10.11
CA GLU A 51 -5.85 19.64 -11.28
C GLU A 51 -6.46 21.04 -11.31
N THR A 52 -7.71 21.17 -10.89
CA THR A 52 -8.46 22.44 -10.89
C THR A 52 -8.53 23.12 -9.53
N ASN A 53 -8.47 22.33 -8.46
CA ASN A 53 -8.55 22.77 -7.07
C ASN A 53 -7.38 22.17 -6.27
N PRO A 54 -6.17 22.74 -6.39
CA PRO A 54 -4.99 22.23 -5.70
C PRO A 54 -5.15 22.27 -4.17
N GLU A 55 -4.74 21.22 -3.50
CA GLU A 55 -4.74 21.12 -2.05
C GLU A 55 -3.31 21.03 -1.52
N PHE A 56 -3.11 21.48 -0.28
CA PHE A 56 -1.82 21.30 0.38
C PHE A 56 -1.79 19.99 1.16
N TYR A 57 -0.64 19.32 1.09
CA TYR A 57 -0.37 18.20 1.96
C TYR A 57 -0.36 18.66 3.42
N ASN A 58 -1.07 17.95 4.28
CA ASN A 58 -1.11 18.20 5.71
C ASN A 58 -1.06 16.86 6.45
N THR A 59 -0.08 16.69 7.33
CA THR A 59 0.17 15.43 8.03
C THR A 59 -1.04 14.93 8.83
N ILE A 60 -1.88 15.83 9.32
CA ILE A 60 -3.04 15.47 10.16
C ILE A 60 -4.30 15.28 9.33
N THR A 61 -4.56 16.16 8.36
CA THR A 61 -5.85 16.23 7.65
C THR A 61 -5.81 15.72 6.22
N SER A 62 -4.64 15.74 5.58
CA SER A 62 -4.48 15.38 4.15
C SER A 62 -3.12 14.71 3.90
N SER A 63 -2.83 13.64 4.63
CA SER A 63 -1.66 12.77 4.44
C SER A 63 -1.97 11.61 3.49
N CYS A 64 -0.95 10.82 3.12
CA CYS A 64 -1.15 9.61 2.32
C CYS A 64 -2.18 8.66 2.97
N THR A 65 -2.08 8.42 4.27
CA THR A 65 -2.97 7.49 4.99
C THR A 65 -4.37 8.07 5.16
N THR A 66 -4.49 9.35 5.54
CA THR A 66 -5.82 9.99 5.72
C THR A 66 -6.59 10.10 4.40
N ASN A 67 -5.90 10.30 3.27
CA ASN A 67 -6.55 10.28 1.95
C ASN A 67 -7.05 8.87 1.58
N ILE A 68 -6.28 7.81 1.87
CA ILE A 68 -6.75 6.42 1.66
C ILE A 68 -8.00 6.15 2.49
N VAL A 69 -8.00 6.53 3.79
CA VAL A 69 -9.17 6.38 4.67
C VAL A 69 -10.37 7.17 4.14
N SER A 70 -10.16 8.38 3.61
CA SER A 70 -11.21 9.17 2.98
C SER A 70 -11.85 8.46 1.79
N HIS A 71 -11.04 7.87 0.91
CA HIS A 71 -11.54 7.09 -0.23
C HIS A 71 -12.31 5.84 0.24
N ILE A 72 -11.80 5.11 1.23
CA ILE A 72 -12.49 3.95 1.80
C ILE A 72 -13.85 4.37 2.38
N ASN A 73 -13.91 5.50 3.08
CA ASN A 73 -15.15 6.04 3.63
C ASN A 73 -16.14 6.53 2.56
N THR A 74 -15.67 6.87 1.37
CA THR A 74 -16.53 7.27 0.26
C THR A 74 -17.24 6.08 -0.38
N ILE A 75 -16.59 4.91 -0.40
CA ILE A 75 -17.11 3.71 -1.05
C ILE A 75 -17.82 2.72 -0.10
N ASN A 76 -17.77 2.98 1.21
CA ASN A 76 -18.39 2.13 2.23
C ASN A 76 -19.59 2.82 2.90
N ASP A 77 -20.64 2.06 3.18
CA ASP A 77 -21.82 2.54 3.90
C ASP A 77 -21.50 2.90 5.35
N THR A 78 -20.59 2.14 5.97
CA THR A 78 -20.12 2.38 7.34
C THR A 78 -18.75 3.04 7.29
N LYS A 79 -18.66 4.23 7.86
CA LYS A 79 -17.38 4.96 7.95
C LYS A 79 -16.44 4.31 8.94
N LEU A 80 -15.16 4.28 8.62
CA LEU A 80 -14.12 3.88 9.55
C LEU A 80 -14.07 4.85 10.73
N PRO A 81 -13.94 4.35 11.96
CA PRO A 81 -13.74 5.21 13.12
C PRO A 81 -12.43 6.00 12.98
N PHE A 82 -12.42 7.20 13.58
CA PHE A 82 -11.17 7.94 13.70
C PHE A 82 -10.18 7.17 14.59
N ASP A 83 -8.98 6.95 14.06
CA ASP A 83 -7.89 6.31 14.79
C ASP A 83 -6.59 7.11 14.57
N ILE A 84 -5.85 7.36 15.65
CA ILE A 84 -4.58 8.09 15.60
C ILE A 84 -3.54 7.40 14.70
N ARG A 85 -3.64 6.08 14.52
CA ARG A 85 -2.77 5.30 13.63
C ARG A 85 -2.97 5.64 12.15
N THR A 86 -4.10 6.26 11.79
CA THR A 86 -4.31 6.78 10.43
C THR A 86 -3.45 8.02 10.14
N ILE A 87 -2.96 8.69 11.18
CA ILE A 87 -2.06 9.85 11.07
C ILE A 87 -0.60 9.40 11.04
N LEU A 88 -0.29 8.25 11.67
CA LEU A 88 1.05 7.71 11.81
C LEU A 88 1.25 6.52 10.84
N PRO A 89 1.87 6.71 9.67
CA PRO A 89 2.02 5.66 8.66
C PRO A 89 2.67 4.37 9.15
N LYS A 90 3.56 4.48 10.16
CA LYS A 90 4.31 3.34 10.70
C LYS A 90 3.42 2.22 11.27
N ASN A 91 2.20 2.52 11.71
CA ASN A 91 1.28 1.56 12.34
C ASN A 91 0.00 1.36 11.52
N SER A 92 -0.03 1.80 10.26
CA SER A 92 -1.21 1.68 9.40
C SER A 92 -1.50 0.25 8.97
N ASP A 93 -0.49 -0.60 8.90
CA ASP A 93 -0.60 -2.03 8.62
C ASP A 93 -1.31 -2.78 9.76
N ALA A 94 -0.93 -2.53 11.02
CA ALA A 94 -1.61 -3.11 12.18
C ALA A 94 -3.08 -2.69 12.24
N LEU A 95 -3.39 -1.42 11.94
CA LEU A 95 -4.77 -0.96 11.86
C LEU A 95 -5.53 -1.66 10.73
N ALA A 96 -4.94 -1.80 9.54
CA ALA A 96 -5.55 -2.49 8.41
C ALA A 96 -5.83 -3.96 8.72
N TYR A 97 -4.92 -4.63 9.45
CA TYR A 97 -5.10 -5.98 9.94
C TYR A 97 -6.28 -6.09 10.92
N GLU A 98 -6.33 -5.23 11.96
CA GLU A 98 -7.40 -5.22 12.97
C GLU A 98 -8.78 -4.94 12.34
N LEU A 99 -8.83 -4.07 11.32
CA LEU A 99 -10.06 -3.76 10.58
C LEU A 99 -10.46 -4.84 9.55
N GLY A 100 -9.65 -5.90 9.41
CA GLY A 100 -9.93 -7.02 8.51
C GLY A 100 -9.75 -6.70 7.02
N PHE A 101 -8.98 -5.66 6.68
CA PHE A 101 -8.68 -5.31 5.28
C PHE A 101 -7.58 -6.18 4.66
N ILE A 102 -6.87 -6.95 5.48
CA ILE A 102 -5.84 -7.88 5.03
C ILE A 102 -6.40 -9.29 5.01
N GLY A 103 -6.21 -9.99 3.89
CA GLY A 103 -6.72 -11.34 3.66
C GLY A 103 -5.79 -12.42 4.18
N THR A 104 -5.83 -12.67 5.49
CA THR A 104 -4.98 -13.67 6.15
C THR A 104 -5.70 -14.33 7.33
N GLU A 105 -5.21 -15.51 7.72
CA GLU A 105 -5.54 -16.19 8.97
C GLU A 105 -4.32 -16.23 9.93
N LEU A 106 -3.19 -15.67 9.52
CA LEU A 106 -1.96 -15.64 10.32
C LEU A 106 -2.03 -14.58 11.42
N PRO A 107 -1.35 -14.78 12.55
CA PRO A 107 -1.08 -13.72 13.53
C PRO A 107 -0.32 -12.55 12.87
N PHE A 108 -0.55 -11.32 13.35
CA PHE A 108 -0.02 -10.12 12.70
C PHE A 108 1.51 -10.12 12.56
N GLU A 109 2.24 -10.53 13.58
CA GLU A 109 3.71 -10.54 13.55
C GLU A 109 4.24 -11.52 12.50
N GLU A 110 3.67 -12.70 12.41
CA GLU A 110 4.03 -13.71 11.39
C GLU A 110 3.67 -13.23 9.99
N LEU A 111 2.48 -12.64 9.83
CA LEU A 111 2.07 -12.02 8.56
C LEU A 111 3.05 -10.93 8.15
N ARG A 112 3.47 -10.08 9.07
CA ARG A 112 4.37 -8.97 8.79
C ARG A 112 5.72 -9.46 8.31
N GLU A 113 6.31 -10.44 8.99
CA GLU A 113 7.57 -11.07 8.54
C GLU A 113 7.46 -11.63 7.13
N GLN A 114 6.39 -12.37 6.84
CA GLN A 114 6.16 -12.96 5.51
C GLN A 114 5.84 -11.92 4.43
N SER A 115 5.34 -10.75 4.81
CA SER A 115 4.94 -9.68 3.89
C SER A 115 6.07 -8.72 3.57
N GLU A 116 7.20 -8.82 4.25
CA GLU A 116 8.37 -8.02 3.90
C GLU A 116 8.97 -8.50 2.58
N ILE A 117 9.18 -7.56 1.65
CA ILE A 117 9.66 -7.84 0.31
C ILE A 117 10.93 -7.07 -0.07
N SER A 118 11.60 -6.41 0.88
CA SER A 118 12.77 -5.58 0.61
C SER A 118 13.89 -6.35 -0.09
N ASP A 119 14.20 -7.56 0.39
CA ASP A 119 15.22 -8.44 -0.24
C ASP A 119 14.79 -8.89 -1.64
N LYS A 120 13.50 -9.19 -1.83
CA LYS A 120 12.95 -9.57 -3.14
C LYS A 120 13.03 -8.44 -4.16
N ILE A 121 12.83 -7.19 -3.72
CA ILE A 121 12.98 -6.02 -4.58
C ILE A 121 14.41 -5.91 -5.08
N GLN A 122 15.39 -6.15 -4.22
CA GLN A 122 16.81 -6.15 -4.60
C GLN A 122 17.15 -7.32 -5.54
N LEU A 123 16.67 -8.52 -5.20
CA LEU A 123 16.98 -9.74 -5.95
C LEU A 123 16.35 -9.73 -7.35
N TYR A 124 15.10 -9.27 -7.47
CA TYR A 124 14.34 -9.39 -8.72
C TYR A 124 14.14 -8.06 -9.46
N GLY A 125 14.83 -6.98 -9.07
CA GLY A 125 14.62 -5.63 -9.61
C GLY A 125 14.70 -5.54 -11.14
N ASP A 126 15.61 -6.30 -11.76
CA ASP A 126 15.79 -6.36 -13.23
C ASP A 126 15.00 -7.50 -13.90
N ASN A 127 14.25 -8.31 -13.13
CA ASN A 127 13.52 -9.45 -13.69
C ASN A 127 12.27 -8.97 -14.45
N ILE A 128 12.04 -9.52 -15.66
CA ILE A 128 10.88 -9.19 -16.49
C ILE A 128 9.54 -9.54 -15.79
N ASN A 129 9.55 -10.56 -14.95
CA ASN A 129 8.40 -11.01 -14.18
C ASN A 129 8.41 -10.44 -12.74
N PHE A 130 9.02 -9.28 -12.53
CA PHE A 130 9.21 -8.66 -11.22
C PHE A 130 7.97 -8.73 -10.31
N SER A 131 6.81 -8.28 -10.79
CA SER A 131 5.56 -8.27 -10.03
C SER A 131 5.10 -9.65 -9.56
N GLN A 132 5.42 -10.70 -10.30
CA GLN A 132 5.14 -12.08 -9.90
C GLN A 132 6.17 -12.54 -8.86
N MET A 133 7.44 -12.35 -9.12
CA MET A 133 8.54 -12.83 -8.27
C MET A 133 8.50 -12.28 -6.85
N ILE A 134 8.14 -11.00 -6.69
CA ILE A 134 8.03 -10.40 -5.35
C ILE A 134 6.86 -10.98 -4.52
N ARG A 135 5.91 -11.68 -5.15
CA ARG A 135 4.75 -12.31 -4.50
C ARG A 135 4.93 -13.79 -4.21
N GLU A 136 5.90 -14.44 -4.85
CA GLU A 136 6.20 -15.85 -4.64
C GLU A 136 7.09 -16.03 -3.40
N PRO A 137 7.00 -17.18 -2.69
CA PRO A 137 7.97 -17.51 -1.66
C PRO A 137 9.38 -17.58 -2.28
N VAL A 138 10.38 -17.07 -1.59
CA VAL A 138 11.78 -17.24 -2.05
C VAL A 138 12.13 -18.71 -1.99
N SER A 139 12.56 -19.28 -3.11
CA SER A 139 13.10 -20.64 -3.13
C SER A 139 14.46 -20.64 -2.42
N THR A 140 14.67 -21.58 -1.52
CA THR A 140 15.91 -21.72 -0.72
C THR A 140 17.18 -21.91 -1.56
N ASP A 141 17.02 -22.20 -2.84
CA ASP A 141 18.12 -22.43 -3.77
C ASP A 141 18.70 -21.11 -4.35
N GLU A 142 17.98 -19.99 -4.25
CA GLU A 142 18.40 -18.71 -4.84
C GLU A 142 19.18 -17.79 -3.86
N ILE A 143 19.31 -18.20 -2.59
CA ILE A 143 20.02 -17.41 -1.56
C ILE A 143 21.50 -17.76 -1.46
N ASN A 144 21.97 -18.84 -2.13
CA ASN A 144 23.33 -19.37 -1.98
C ASN A 144 24.25 -19.18 -3.22
N ASP A 145 23.86 -18.36 -4.18
CA ASP A 145 24.70 -17.92 -5.29
C ASP A 145 25.06 -16.44 -5.14
#